data_73081c405e479042450d10e76826ff01
#
_entry.id   73081c405e479042450d10e76826ff01
#
_cell.length_a   1.000
_cell.length_b   1.000
_cell.length_c   1.000
_cell.angle_alpha   90.00
_cell.angle_beta   90.00
_cell.angle_gamma   90.00
#
_symmetry.space_group_name_H-M   'P 1'
#
loop_
_entity.id
_entity.type
_entity.pdbx_description
1 polymer ?
#
loop_
_entity_poly.entity_id
_entity_poly.type
_entity_poly.pdbx_seq_one_letter_code
_entity_poly.pdbx_strand_id
1 'polypeptide(L)'
;MKQMKQWVMQGAVAAALVAGTLGAAHADVGDGLKVARSNACMGCHAVDRKLVGPSFKDIAVRYRSDPQAVPKLSKKVKEGGAGVWGAIPMPAHPRMSDADVRSVVEWVLAGAPSK
;
A
#
# COMPACT_ATOMS: atom_id res chain seq x y z
N MET A 1 42.54 -63.93 16.24
CA MET A 1 41.60 -63.28 15.32
C MET A 1 41.06 -62.00 16.01
N LYS A 2 41.50 -60.85 15.58
CA LYS A 2 41.02 -59.57 16.12
C LYS A 2 39.96 -59.00 15.20
N GLN A 3 38.76 -58.92 15.70
CA GLN A 3 37.65 -58.27 15.05
C GLN A 3 37.86 -56.75 15.07
N MET A 4 38.17 -56.15 13.94
CA MET A 4 38.17 -54.71 13.83
C MET A 4 36.72 -54.21 13.64
N LYS A 5 36.17 -53.60 14.67
CA LYS A 5 34.90 -52.93 14.60
C LYS A 5 35.10 -51.61 13.83
N GLN A 6 34.55 -51.56 12.60
CA GLN A 6 34.43 -50.32 11.85
C GLN A 6 33.32 -49.48 12.49
N TRP A 7 33.71 -48.38 13.02
CA TRP A 7 32.77 -47.32 13.41
C TRP A 7 32.44 -46.51 12.17
N VAL A 8 31.26 -46.74 11.64
CA VAL A 8 30.72 -45.89 10.61
C VAL A 8 30.14 -44.63 11.30
N MET A 9 30.88 -43.56 11.22
CA MET A 9 30.33 -42.24 11.61
C MET A 9 29.37 -41.82 10.50
N GLN A 10 28.08 -41.95 10.79
CA GLN A 10 27.06 -41.31 10.00
C GLN A 10 27.02 -39.81 10.36
N GLY A 11 27.63 -39.01 9.50
CA GLY A 11 27.47 -37.56 9.56
C GLY A 11 26.05 -37.18 9.15
N ALA A 12 25.25 -36.77 10.13
CA ALA A 12 23.98 -36.16 9.83
C ALA A 12 24.21 -34.75 9.24
N VAL A 13 24.02 -34.62 7.95
CA VAL A 13 23.96 -33.32 7.30
C VAL A 13 22.61 -32.74 7.64
N ALA A 14 22.56 -31.86 8.62
CA ALA A 14 21.39 -31.03 8.87
C ALA A 14 21.30 -29.98 7.77
N ALA A 15 20.43 -30.19 6.79
CA ALA A 15 20.05 -29.16 5.84
C ALA A 15 19.20 -28.11 6.58
N ALA A 16 19.82 -26.98 6.91
CA ALA A 16 19.09 -25.83 7.40
C ALA A 16 18.29 -25.25 6.23
N LEU A 17 17.00 -25.53 6.20
CA LEU A 17 16.05 -24.83 5.35
C LEU A 17 15.92 -23.41 5.89
N VAL A 18 16.66 -22.47 5.31
CA VAL A 18 16.39 -21.04 5.49
C VAL A 18 15.09 -20.74 4.75
N ALA A 19 13.98 -20.82 5.46
CA ALA A 19 12.72 -20.29 4.99
C ALA A 19 12.87 -18.77 4.94
N GLY A 20 13.28 -18.24 3.78
CA GLY A 20 13.22 -16.82 3.51
C GLY A 20 11.76 -16.39 3.56
N THR A 21 11.35 -15.76 4.64
CA THR A 21 10.08 -15.05 4.65
C THR A 21 10.23 -13.87 3.70
N LEU A 22 9.64 -14.01 2.50
CA LEU A 22 9.38 -12.87 1.64
C LEU A 22 8.36 -11.99 2.39
N GLY A 23 8.86 -11.05 3.20
CA GLY A 23 8.04 -10.03 3.79
C GLY A 23 7.43 -9.23 2.65
N ALA A 24 6.09 -9.30 2.48
CA ALA A 24 5.41 -8.36 1.63
C ALA A 24 5.75 -6.96 2.13
N ALA A 25 6.40 -6.14 1.29
CA ALA A 25 6.64 -4.75 1.60
C ALA A 25 5.27 -4.05 1.59
N HIS A 26 4.65 -3.99 2.77
CA HIS A 26 3.50 -3.12 2.97
C HIS A 26 4.02 -1.69 2.97
N ALA A 27 3.49 -0.85 2.06
CA ALA A 27 3.72 0.57 2.15
C ALA A 27 3.34 1.03 3.55
N ASP A 28 4.23 1.76 4.23
CA ASP A 28 3.95 2.27 5.56
C ASP A 28 2.78 3.26 5.47
N VAL A 29 1.71 2.95 6.20
CA VAL A 29 0.51 3.80 6.24
C VAL A 29 0.86 5.22 6.72
N GLY A 30 1.90 5.38 7.54
CA GLY A 30 2.43 6.68 7.95
C GLY A 30 2.98 7.53 6.81
N ASP A 31 3.54 6.91 5.78
CA ASP A 31 4.06 7.63 4.60
C ASP A 31 2.94 8.23 3.75
N GLY A 32 1.76 7.64 3.73
CA GLY A 32 0.61 8.14 2.97
C GLY A 32 0.19 9.55 3.38
N LEU A 33 0.17 9.87 4.66
CA LEU A 33 -0.12 11.22 5.15
C LEU A 33 0.94 12.23 4.68
N LYS A 34 2.21 11.86 4.77
CA LYS A 34 3.31 12.69 4.29
C LYS A 34 3.20 12.94 2.79
N VAL A 35 2.93 11.91 2.01
CA VAL A 35 2.72 12.00 0.56
C VAL A 35 1.53 12.92 0.24
N ALA A 36 0.41 12.77 0.93
CA ALA A 36 -0.77 13.61 0.75
C ALA A 36 -0.47 15.09 0.99
N ARG A 37 0.28 15.40 2.04
CA ARG A 37 0.68 16.79 2.36
C ARG A 37 1.64 17.36 1.32
N SER A 38 2.60 16.56 0.86
CA SER A 38 3.62 16.99 -0.11
C SER A 38 3.08 17.20 -1.52
N ASN A 39 1.94 16.62 -1.84
CA ASN A 39 1.34 16.67 -3.18
C ASN A 39 0.03 17.47 -3.24
N ALA A 40 -0.19 18.36 -2.30
CA ALA A 40 -1.34 19.27 -2.25
C ALA A 40 -2.72 18.58 -2.20
N CYS A 41 -2.81 17.33 -1.81
CA CYS A 41 -4.07 16.60 -1.69
C CYS A 41 -5.01 17.29 -0.68
N MET A 42 -4.44 17.84 0.40
CA MET A 42 -5.19 18.51 1.46
C MET A 42 -5.79 19.86 1.04
N GLY A 43 -5.45 20.37 -0.14
CA GLY A 43 -6.07 21.56 -0.72
C GLY A 43 -7.50 21.34 -1.20
N CYS A 44 -7.82 20.09 -1.60
CA CYS A 44 -9.14 19.71 -2.14
C CYS A 44 -9.83 18.62 -1.33
N HIS A 45 -9.10 17.88 -0.51
CA HIS A 45 -9.64 16.83 0.35
C HIS A 45 -9.35 17.13 1.83
N ALA A 46 -10.28 16.76 2.68
CA ALA A 46 -10.04 16.64 4.12
C ALA A 46 -10.24 15.20 4.56
N VAL A 47 -9.79 14.86 5.76
CA VAL A 47 -9.93 13.51 6.29
C VAL A 47 -11.39 13.13 6.49
N ASP A 48 -12.18 14.01 7.07
CA ASP A 48 -13.52 13.74 7.62
C ASP A 48 -14.64 14.63 7.09
N ARG A 49 -14.35 15.55 6.18
CA ARG A 49 -15.35 16.42 5.59
C ARG A 49 -15.11 16.67 4.10
N LYS A 50 -16.19 16.92 3.38
CA LYS A 50 -16.12 17.34 1.98
C LYS A 50 -15.57 18.78 1.89
N LEU A 51 -14.62 18.96 0.99
CA LEU A 51 -14.16 20.26 0.50
C LEU A 51 -14.51 20.39 -0.99
N VAL A 52 -13.52 20.62 -1.85
CA VAL A 52 -13.70 20.54 -3.30
C VAL A 52 -13.96 19.10 -3.72
N GLY A 53 -13.18 18.17 -3.20
CA GLY A 53 -13.35 16.72 -3.39
C GLY A 53 -13.99 16.05 -2.17
N PRO A 54 -14.31 14.75 -2.27
CA PRO A 54 -14.85 13.97 -1.18
C PRO A 54 -13.87 13.87 -0.01
N SER A 55 -14.38 13.61 1.20
CA SER A 55 -13.52 13.29 2.33
C SER A 55 -12.79 11.97 2.09
N PHE A 56 -11.60 11.83 2.65
CA PHE A 56 -10.86 10.55 2.56
C PHE A 56 -11.61 9.40 3.22
N LYS A 57 -12.35 9.68 4.30
CA LYS A 57 -13.20 8.67 4.95
C LYS A 57 -14.33 8.19 4.05
N ASP A 58 -14.97 9.08 3.31
CA ASP A 58 -16.02 8.69 2.36
C ASP A 58 -15.45 7.86 1.21
N ILE A 59 -14.27 8.19 0.74
CA ILE A 59 -13.57 7.36 -0.26
C ILE A 59 -13.31 5.97 0.30
N ALA A 60 -12.79 5.86 1.52
CA ALA A 60 -12.54 4.56 2.15
C ALA A 60 -13.82 3.73 2.28
N VAL A 61 -14.92 4.35 2.69
CA VAL A 61 -16.23 3.68 2.77
C VAL A 61 -16.71 3.17 1.42
N ARG A 62 -16.62 4.02 0.38
CA ARG A 62 -17.08 3.67 -0.96
C ARG A 62 -16.33 2.48 -1.55
N TYR A 63 -15.03 2.40 -1.32
CA TYR A 63 -14.17 1.36 -1.90
C TYR A 63 -13.86 0.19 -0.97
N ARG A 64 -14.46 0.16 0.22
CA ARG A 64 -14.20 -0.86 1.26
C ARG A 64 -14.26 -2.30 0.76
N SER A 65 -15.21 -2.61 -0.10
CA SER A 65 -15.46 -3.97 -0.59
C SER A 65 -15.00 -4.17 -2.04
N ASP A 66 -14.31 -3.20 -2.62
CA ASP A 66 -13.82 -3.30 -3.99
C ASP A 66 -12.41 -3.89 -4.01
N PRO A 67 -12.22 -5.12 -4.53
CA PRO A 67 -10.89 -5.74 -4.61
C PRO A 67 -9.97 -5.00 -5.59
N GLN A 68 -10.50 -4.13 -6.45
CA GLN A 68 -9.76 -3.32 -7.40
C GLN A 68 -9.56 -1.87 -6.95
N ALA A 69 -9.82 -1.57 -5.67
CA ALA A 69 -9.74 -0.21 -5.15
C ALA A 69 -8.36 0.42 -5.35
N VAL A 70 -7.28 -0.30 -5.02
CA VAL A 70 -5.92 0.23 -5.16
C VAL A 70 -5.59 0.60 -6.60
N PRO A 71 -5.72 -0.27 -7.60
CA PRO A 71 -5.44 0.09 -8.99
C PRO A 71 -6.37 1.18 -9.54
N LYS A 72 -7.66 1.16 -9.20
CA LYS A 72 -8.61 2.20 -9.63
C LYS A 72 -8.26 3.57 -9.08
N LEU A 73 -7.98 3.67 -7.79
CA LEU A 73 -7.63 4.94 -7.16
C LEU A 73 -6.23 5.41 -7.54
N SER A 74 -5.29 4.50 -7.74
CA SER A 74 -3.96 4.84 -8.26
C SER A 74 -4.05 5.47 -9.65
N LYS A 75 -4.86 4.91 -10.53
CA LYS A 75 -5.14 5.49 -11.84
C LYS A 75 -5.78 6.87 -11.72
N LYS A 76 -6.75 7.03 -10.82
CA LYS A 76 -7.42 8.31 -10.56
C LYS A 76 -6.43 9.39 -10.12
N VAL A 77 -5.50 9.08 -9.23
CA VAL A 77 -4.47 10.02 -8.79
C VAL A 77 -3.54 10.42 -9.93
N LYS A 78 -3.09 9.46 -10.71
CA LYS A 78 -2.17 9.72 -11.84
C LYS A 78 -2.80 10.51 -12.96
N GLU A 79 -4.01 10.16 -13.36
CA GLU A 79 -4.69 10.68 -14.54
C GLU A 79 -5.72 11.77 -14.23
N GLY A 80 -6.20 11.85 -12.99
CA GLY A 80 -7.29 12.76 -12.62
C GLY A 80 -8.63 12.37 -13.19
N GLY A 81 -9.53 13.32 -13.28
CA GLY A 81 -10.83 13.16 -13.88
C GLY A 81 -11.99 13.46 -12.96
N ALA A 82 -13.21 13.33 -13.51
CA ALA A 82 -14.47 13.64 -12.83
C ALA A 82 -15.50 12.52 -13.03
N GLY A 83 -16.66 12.68 -12.41
CA GLY A 83 -17.85 11.84 -12.62
C GLY A 83 -18.22 10.93 -11.47
N VAL A 84 -17.26 10.33 -10.78
CA VAL A 84 -17.54 9.42 -9.66
C VAL A 84 -18.13 10.18 -8.44
N TRP A 85 -17.61 11.36 -8.18
CA TRP A 85 -18.01 12.22 -7.05
C TRP A 85 -18.63 13.56 -7.48
N GLY A 86 -18.99 13.68 -8.75
CA GLY A 86 -19.58 14.89 -9.30
C GLY A 86 -18.79 15.43 -10.48
N ALA A 87 -19.13 16.65 -10.91
CA ALA A 87 -18.62 17.25 -12.13
C ALA A 87 -17.26 17.96 -11.98
N ILE A 88 -16.85 18.28 -10.75
CA ILE A 88 -15.58 18.97 -10.51
C ILE A 88 -14.42 17.97 -10.71
N PRO A 89 -13.50 18.25 -11.65
CA PRO A 89 -12.42 17.31 -11.92
C PRO A 89 -11.33 17.35 -10.85
N MET A 90 -10.81 16.18 -10.49
CA MET A 90 -9.57 16.05 -9.76
C MET A 90 -8.41 16.27 -10.72
N PRO A 91 -7.43 17.14 -10.40
CA PRO A 91 -6.23 17.27 -11.21
C PRO A 91 -5.41 16.00 -11.29
N ALA A 92 -4.75 15.77 -12.40
CA ALA A 92 -3.80 14.68 -12.55
C ALA A 92 -2.50 14.95 -11.78
N HIS A 93 -1.85 13.90 -11.33
CA HIS A 93 -0.53 13.96 -10.68
C HIS A 93 0.48 13.06 -11.44
N PRO A 94 0.81 13.37 -12.69
CA PRO A 94 1.62 12.49 -13.54
C PRO A 94 3.08 12.35 -13.07
N ARG A 95 3.55 13.29 -12.24
CA ARG A 95 4.92 13.29 -11.73
C ARG A 95 5.11 12.49 -10.45
N MET A 96 4.04 12.11 -9.78
CA MET A 96 4.14 11.24 -8.60
C MET A 96 4.69 9.88 -9.00
N SER A 97 5.61 9.34 -8.20
CA SER A 97 6.07 7.97 -8.38
C SER A 97 4.94 6.97 -8.11
N ASP A 98 5.00 5.80 -8.73
CA ASP A 98 4.02 4.75 -8.47
C ASP A 98 4.02 4.31 -7.00
N ALA A 99 5.18 4.33 -6.34
CA ALA A 99 5.31 4.03 -4.92
C ALA A 99 4.57 5.07 -4.06
N ASP A 100 4.72 6.35 -4.33
CA ASP A 100 4.03 7.42 -3.61
C ASP A 100 2.52 7.39 -3.85
N VAL A 101 2.10 7.16 -5.09
CA VAL A 101 0.67 6.99 -5.43
C VAL A 101 0.08 5.83 -4.64
N ARG A 102 0.75 4.70 -4.60
CA ARG A 102 0.31 3.55 -3.84
C ARG A 102 0.24 3.84 -2.34
N SER A 103 1.26 4.48 -1.79
CA SER A 103 1.29 4.86 -0.37
C SER A 103 0.11 5.73 0.03
N VAL A 104 -0.20 6.77 -0.74
CA VAL A 104 -1.34 7.65 -0.43
C VAL A 104 -2.67 6.94 -0.61
N VAL A 105 -2.83 6.12 -1.64
CA VAL A 105 -4.07 5.35 -1.87
C VAL A 105 -4.31 4.35 -0.74
N GLU A 106 -3.31 3.60 -0.35
CA GLU A 106 -3.43 2.65 0.77
C GLU A 106 -3.72 3.36 2.10
N TRP A 107 -3.11 4.52 2.34
CA TRP A 107 -3.42 5.35 3.50
C TRP A 107 -4.87 5.82 3.51
N VAL A 108 -5.39 6.31 2.38
CA VAL A 108 -6.80 6.71 2.26
C VAL A 108 -7.73 5.52 2.54
N LEU A 109 -7.46 4.36 1.93
CA LEU A 109 -8.26 3.15 2.11
C LEU A 109 -8.21 2.60 3.55
N ALA A 110 -7.16 2.89 4.29
CA ALA A 110 -7.05 2.57 5.72
C ALA A 110 -7.85 3.54 6.62
N GLY A 111 -8.53 4.52 6.05
CA GLY A 111 -9.33 5.52 6.79
C GLY A 111 -8.58 6.82 7.05
N ALA A 112 -7.48 7.07 6.37
CA ALA A 112 -6.66 8.27 6.48
C ALA A 112 -6.23 8.59 7.94
N PRO A 113 -5.58 7.67 8.63
CA PRO A 113 -5.18 7.86 10.02
C PRO A 113 -4.18 9.00 10.19
N SER A 114 -4.20 9.63 11.36
CA SER A 114 -3.32 10.78 11.67
C SER A 114 -1.87 10.38 12.00
N LYS A 115 -1.62 9.11 12.20
CA LYS A 115 -0.31 8.53 12.50
C LYS A 115 -0.08 7.27 11.71
#